data_73b7ba55593372237b7f2583d581e8fb
#
_entry.id   73b7ba55593372237b7f2583d581e8fb
#
_cell.length_a   1.000
_cell.length_b   1.000
_cell.length_c   1.000
_cell.angle_alpha   90.00
_cell.angle_beta   90.00
_cell.angle_gamma   90.00
#
_symmetry.space_group_name_H-M   'P 1'
#
loop_
_entity.id
_entity.type
_entity.pdbx_description
1 polymer ?
#
loop_
_entity_poly.entity_id
_entity_poly.type
_entity_poly.pdbx_seq_one_letter_code
_entity_poly.pdbx_strand_id
1 'polypeptide(L)'
;MMKFRKNQNKEKQIPKEKKPRIYKVNPRKKVVIALWVLLGLSFSFAIFKHFTAIDTHTVHETTIIEKEYVDTHHVENFVENFAKVYYSWELNDKSIDNRMENLKAYLTEELQALNIDTVRKDIPVSSSVRGVQIWTVKADGENQFDVTYSVDQLITEGENIKTVHSAYELTVYVDSDGNMVLIKNPTITSVPEKSDYTPKIKESDGMVDSTTTNEINEFLTTFFKFYPTATVKELSYY
;
A
#
# COMPACT_ATOMS: atom_id res chain seq x y z
N MET A 1 68.33 24.43 -116.40
CA MET A 1 68.19 24.10 -115.01
C MET A 1 66.74 23.99 -114.73
N MET A 2 66.20 22.78 -114.64
CA MET A 2 64.75 22.49 -114.45
C MET A 2 64.44 22.35 -112.96
N LYS A 3 63.45 23.12 -112.47
CA LYS A 3 62.89 22.91 -111.10
C LYS A 3 61.63 22.05 -111.18
N PHE A 4 61.68 20.90 -110.61
CA PHE A 4 60.51 20.03 -110.44
C PHE A 4 59.58 20.58 -109.38
N ARG A 5 58.29 20.78 -109.64
CA ARG A 5 57.22 21.09 -108.74
C ARG A 5 56.63 19.76 -108.20
N LYS A 6 56.72 19.58 -106.94
CA LYS A 6 56.16 18.45 -106.21
C LYS A 6 54.67 18.72 -105.86
N ASN A 7 53.81 17.94 -106.49
CA ASN A 7 52.36 18.02 -106.28
C ASN A 7 52.02 17.34 -104.90
N GLN A 8 51.47 18.10 -104.02
CA GLN A 8 50.97 17.56 -102.71
C GLN A 8 49.51 17.20 -102.86
N ASN A 9 49.22 15.91 -102.78
CA ASN A 9 47.87 15.36 -102.61
C ASN A 9 47.31 15.77 -101.24
N LYS A 10 46.19 16.47 -101.20
CA LYS A 10 45.43 16.76 -100.03
C LYS A 10 44.52 15.51 -99.73
N GLU A 11 44.90 14.71 -98.79
CA GLU A 11 44.02 13.72 -98.21
C GLU A 11 42.87 14.44 -97.51
N LYS A 12 41.63 14.04 -97.82
CA LYS A 12 40.39 14.46 -97.14
C LYS A 12 40.37 13.86 -95.74
N GLN A 13 40.47 14.69 -94.73
CA GLN A 13 40.27 14.28 -93.32
C GLN A 13 38.80 13.96 -93.09
N ILE A 14 38.51 12.70 -92.70
CA ILE A 14 37.23 12.24 -92.24
C ILE A 14 36.89 12.97 -90.92
N PRO A 15 35.66 13.50 -90.71
CA PRO A 15 35.31 14.17 -89.44
C PRO A 15 35.34 13.21 -88.35
N LYS A 16 36.13 13.42 -87.27
CA LYS A 16 36.13 12.65 -86.03
C LYS A 16 34.81 12.86 -85.34
N GLU A 17 34.04 11.75 -85.13
CA GLU A 17 32.84 11.74 -84.29
C GLU A 17 33.14 12.29 -82.88
N LYS A 18 32.38 13.30 -82.49
CA LYS A 18 32.46 13.88 -81.16
C LYS A 18 31.88 12.84 -80.11
N LYS A 19 32.74 12.23 -79.34
CA LYS A 19 32.34 11.39 -78.21
C LYS A 19 31.39 12.18 -77.32
N PRO A 20 30.25 11.55 -76.89
CA PRO A 20 29.31 12.22 -75.99
C PRO A 20 30.01 12.65 -74.70
N ARG A 21 29.87 13.92 -74.32
CA ARG A 21 30.34 14.41 -73.01
C ARG A 21 29.49 13.77 -71.89
N ILE A 22 29.99 12.76 -71.22
CA ILE A 22 29.43 12.27 -69.99
C ILE A 22 29.61 13.38 -68.95
N TYR A 23 28.53 14.05 -68.61
CA TYR A 23 28.51 14.96 -67.47
C TYR A 23 28.68 14.07 -66.20
N LYS A 24 29.91 13.99 -65.69
CA LYS A 24 30.13 13.51 -64.30
C LYS A 24 29.48 14.53 -63.42
N VAL A 25 28.28 14.18 -62.95
CA VAL A 25 27.66 14.88 -61.83
C VAL A 25 28.64 14.77 -60.70
N ASN A 26 29.36 15.83 -60.43
CA ASN A 26 30.31 15.88 -59.30
C ASN A 26 29.46 15.82 -58.05
N PRO A 27 29.41 14.69 -57.36
CA PRO A 27 28.63 14.61 -56.16
C PRO A 27 29.10 15.76 -55.29
N ARG A 28 28.18 16.54 -54.77
CA ARG A 28 28.50 17.67 -53.90
C ARG A 28 29.08 17.06 -52.60
N LYS A 29 30.38 16.69 -52.68
CA LYS A 29 31.10 15.98 -51.60
C LYS A 29 30.90 16.66 -50.26
N LYS A 30 30.83 17.98 -50.24
CA LYS A 30 30.53 18.77 -49.04
C LYS A 30 29.14 18.48 -48.48
N VAL A 31 28.11 18.32 -49.31
CA VAL A 31 26.73 18.00 -48.89
C VAL A 31 26.64 16.57 -48.36
N VAL A 32 27.29 15.62 -49.03
CA VAL A 32 27.34 14.23 -48.61
C VAL A 32 28.08 14.11 -47.28
N ILE A 33 29.18 14.80 -47.08
CA ILE A 33 29.91 14.84 -45.83
C ILE A 33 29.04 15.47 -44.73
N ALA A 34 28.34 16.57 -45.00
CA ALA A 34 27.43 17.18 -44.03
C ALA A 34 26.30 16.24 -43.61
N LEU A 35 25.71 15.47 -44.55
CA LEU A 35 24.70 14.46 -44.25
C LEU A 35 25.24 13.33 -43.37
N TRP A 36 26.45 12.86 -43.62
CA TRP A 36 27.10 11.84 -42.80
C TRP A 36 27.40 12.35 -41.38
N VAL A 37 27.82 13.61 -41.24
CA VAL A 37 28.03 14.23 -39.92
C VAL A 37 26.71 14.35 -39.17
N LEU A 38 25.64 14.77 -39.83
CA LEU A 38 24.31 14.91 -39.25
C LEU A 38 23.75 13.54 -38.80
N LEU A 39 23.96 12.51 -39.64
CA LEU A 39 23.59 11.13 -39.29
C LEU A 39 24.38 10.63 -38.08
N GLY A 40 25.69 10.87 -38.02
CA GLY A 40 26.56 10.51 -36.90
C GLY A 40 26.15 11.21 -35.59
N LEU A 41 25.84 12.50 -35.66
CA LEU A 41 25.32 13.26 -34.50
C LEU A 41 23.97 12.72 -34.01
N SER A 42 23.06 12.43 -34.94
CA SER A 42 21.75 11.85 -34.62
C SER A 42 21.88 10.48 -33.94
N PHE A 43 22.77 9.64 -34.46
CA PHE A 43 23.04 8.32 -33.87
C PHE A 43 23.72 8.43 -32.50
N SER A 44 24.69 9.32 -32.33
CA SER A 44 25.32 9.59 -31.05
C SER A 44 24.31 10.14 -30.04
N PHE A 45 23.40 11.01 -30.45
CA PHE A 45 22.33 11.52 -29.61
C PHE A 45 21.33 10.42 -29.19
N ALA A 46 20.99 9.53 -30.12
CA ALA A 46 20.12 8.39 -29.82
C ALA A 46 20.75 7.43 -28.82
N ILE A 47 22.05 7.13 -28.96
CA ILE A 47 22.82 6.33 -27.99
C ILE A 47 22.88 7.06 -26.66
N PHE A 48 23.24 8.33 -26.62
CA PHE A 48 23.27 9.13 -25.39
C PHE A 48 21.92 9.13 -24.71
N LYS A 49 20.83 9.35 -25.45
CA LYS A 49 19.48 9.30 -24.91
C LYS A 49 19.10 7.91 -24.40
N HIS A 50 19.58 6.84 -25.04
CA HIS A 50 19.33 5.47 -24.60
C HIS A 50 20.06 5.15 -23.27
N PHE A 51 21.29 5.65 -23.09
CA PHE A 51 22.04 5.46 -21.84
C PHE A 51 21.73 6.49 -20.76
N THR A 52 21.21 7.68 -21.12
CA THR A 52 20.83 8.74 -20.17
C THR A 52 19.33 8.91 -20.05
N ALA A 53 18.51 8.20 -20.84
CA ALA A 53 17.13 8.00 -20.50
C ALA A 53 17.16 7.23 -19.18
N ILE A 54 17.12 7.97 -18.09
CA ILE A 54 16.50 7.48 -16.88
C ILE A 54 15.19 6.90 -17.40
N ASP A 55 15.04 5.59 -17.30
CA ASP A 55 13.75 4.96 -17.47
C ASP A 55 12.77 5.74 -16.60
N THR A 56 12.07 6.68 -17.19
CA THR A 56 10.79 7.12 -16.69
C THR A 56 9.77 6.04 -17.05
N HIS A 57 10.12 4.75 -16.86
CA HIS A 57 9.16 3.88 -16.28
C HIS A 57 8.74 4.65 -15.04
N THR A 58 7.52 5.10 -15.03
CA THR A 58 6.77 5.22 -13.83
C THR A 58 6.94 3.84 -13.19
N VAL A 59 8.03 3.66 -12.47
CA VAL A 59 8.02 2.77 -11.35
C VAL A 59 6.86 3.37 -10.59
N HIS A 60 5.66 2.81 -10.77
CA HIS A 60 4.84 2.65 -9.64
C HIS A 60 5.81 1.95 -8.70
N GLU A 61 6.51 2.73 -7.91
CA GLU A 61 6.94 2.32 -6.61
C GLU A 61 5.62 1.94 -5.95
N THR A 62 5.12 0.76 -6.31
CA THR A 62 4.51 -0.05 -5.31
C THR A 62 5.67 -0.20 -4.34
N THR A 63 5.76 0.75 -3.40
CA THR A 63 6.23 0.47 -2.09
C THR A 63 5.33 -0.68 -1.72
N ILE A 64 5.77 -1.91 -2.04
CA ILE A 64 5.33 -3.07 -1.33
C ILE A 64 5.86 -2.72 0.05
N ILE A 65 5.03 -2.00 0.81
CA ILE A 65 5.06 -2.10 2.24
C ILE A 65 4.76 -3.59 2.36
N GLU A 66 5.81 -4.43 2.42
CA GLU A 66 5.72 -5.70 3.06
C GLU A 66 5.19 -5.32 4.44
N LYS A 67 3.87 -5.27 4.55
CA LYS A 67 3.22 -5.42 5.82
C LYS A 67 3.63 -6.84 6.19
N GLU A 68 4.75 -6.93 6.87
CA GLU A 68 5.07 -8.09 7.66
C GLU A 68 3.86 -8.24 8.57
N TYR A 69 3.03 -9.21 8.25
CA TYR A 69 1.89 -9.57 9.09
C TYR A 69 2.51 -10.18 10.33
N VAL A 70 2.88 -9.33 11.28
CA VAL A 70 3.24 -9.77 12.61
C VAL A 70 1.97 -10.39 13.16
N ASP A 71 2.02 -11.69 13.45
CA ASP A 71 0.93 -12.39 14.11
C ASP A 71 0.77 -11.80 15.52
N THR A 72 -0.26 -10.98 15.70
CA THR A 72 -0.55 -10.29 16.96
C THR A 72 -1.49 -11.09 17.87
N HIS A 73 -2.00 -12.24 17.42
CA HIS A 73 -3.01 -13.01 18.16
C HIS A 73 -2.55 -13.42 19.55
N HIS A 74 -1.29 -13.74 19.73
CA HIS A 74 -0.74 -14.09 21.04
C HIS A 74 -0.72 -12.87 21.99
N VAL A 75 -0.42 -11.67 21.49
CA VAL A 75 -0.47 -10.41 22.26
C VAL A 75 -1.92 -10.08 22.63
N GLU A 76 -2.85 -10.23 21.68
CA GLU A 76 -4.29 -9.98 21.90
C GLU A 76 -4.84 -10.89 23.01
N ASN A 77 -4.56 -12.19 22.93
CA ASN A 77 -4.99 -13.17 23.93
C ASN A 77 -4.36 -12.88 25.32
N PHE A 78 -3.09 -12.48 25.34
CA PHE A 78 -2.41 -12.13 26.58
C PHE A 78 -3.07 -10.93 27.25
N VAL A 79 -3.36 -9.87 26.50
CA VAL A 79 -4.01 -8.65 27.01
C VAL A 79 -5.46 -8.92 27.41
N GLU A 80 -6.20 -9.75 26.67
CA GLU A 80 -7.56 -10.14 27.03
C GLU A 80 -7.61 -10.87 28.38
N ASN A 81 -6.71 -11.86 28.59
CA ASN A 81 -6.62 -12.59 29.82
C ASN A 81 -6.15 -11.72 30.99
N PHE A 82 -5.15 -10.86 30.76
CA PHE A 82 -4.74 -9.85 31.73
C PHE A 82 -5.92 -8.97 32.15
N ALA A 83 -6.68 -8.42 31.21
CA ALA A 83 -7.78 -7.52 31.50
C ALA A 83 -8.86 -8.21 32.34
N LYS A 84 -9.17 -9.47 32.05
CA LYS A 84 -10.10 -10.26 32.86
C LYS A 84 -9.65 -10.39 34.33
N VAL A 85 -8.36 -10.60 34.58
CA VAL A 85 -7.79 -10.67 35.93
C VAL A 85 -7.70 -9.30 36.58
N TYR A 86 -7.22 -8.29 35.81
CA TYR A 86 -6.95 -6.95 36.34
C TYR A 86 -8.23 -6.23 36.80
N TYR A 87 -9.31 -6.36 36.03
CA TYR A 87 -10.56 -5.63 36.26
C TYR A 87 -11.64 -6.45 36.98
N SER A 88 -11.32 -7.68 37.49
CA SER A 88 -12.27 -8.49 38.24
C SER A 88 -11.79 -8.72 39.67
N TRP A 89 -12.66 -8.48 40.65
CA TRP A 89 -12.45 -8.80 42.04
C TRP A 89 -13.79 -8.89 42.77
N GLU A 90 -13.85 -9.70 43.79
CA GLU A 90 -14.98 -9.81 44.72
C GLU A 90 -14.66 -9.10 46.02
N LEU A 91 -15.72 -8.77 46.80
CA LEU A 91 -15.61 -8.10 48.07
C LEU A 91 -15.21 -9.09 49.18
N ASN A 92 -14.05 -9.71 49.05
CA ASN A 92 -13.44 -10.52 50.07
C ASN A 92 -11.92 -10.54 49.92
N ASP A 93 -11.21 -10.63 51.06
CA ASP A 93 -9.76 -10.61 51.13
C ASP A 93 -9.10 -11.66 50.22
N LYS A 94 -9.67 -12.88 50.23
CA LYS A 94 -9.13 -13.99 49.45
C LYS A 94 -9.19 -13.72 47.94
N SER A 95 -10.27 -13.10 47.45
CA SER A 95 -10.38 -12.75 46.04
C SER A 95 -9.36 -11.67 45.62
N ILE A 96 -9.17 -10.66 46.50
CA ILE A 96 -8.21 -9.59 46.27
C ILE A 96 -6.77 -10.13 46.29
N ASP A 97 -6.44 -10.99 47.26
CA ASP A 97 -5.11 -11.60 47.33
C ASP A 97 -4.85 -12.54 46.15
N ASN A 98 -5.84 -13.35 45.72
CA ASN A 98 -5.74 -14.20 44.55
C ASN A 98 -5.56 -13.38 43.25
N ARG A 99 -6.26 -12.24 43.15
CA ARG A 99 -6.08 -11.33 42.00
C ARG A 99 -4.63 -10.86 41.91
N MET A 100 -4.04 -10.43 43.03
CA MET A 100 -2.65 -9.98 43.05
C MET A 100 -1.68 -11.11 42.71
N GLU A 101 -1.91 -12.32 43.18
CA GLU A 101 -1.08 -13.49 42.85
C GLU A 101 -1.18 -13.81 41.34
N ASN A 102 -2.38 -13.81 40.77
CA ASN A 102 -2.58 -14.04 39.33
C ASN A 102 -1.97 -12.96 38.47
N LEU A 103 -1.95 -11.70 38.92
CA LEU A 103 -1.32 -10.59 38.18
C LEU A 103 0.19 -10.70 38.06
N LYS A 104 0.85 -11.48 38.93
CA LYS A 104 2.29 -11.74 38.83
C LYS A 104 2.69 -12.38 37.51
N ALA A 105 1.79 -13.14 36.91
CA ALA A 105 2.03 -13.76 35.58
C ALA A 105 2.04 -12.75 34.41
N TYR A 106 1.59 -11.53 34.63
CA TYR A 106 1.45 -10.50 33.59
C TYR A 106 2.35 -9.30 33.82
N LEU A 107 2.70 -8.96 35.06
CA LEU A 107 3.32 -7.70 35.41
C LEU A 107 4.79 -7.88 35.79
N THR A 108 5.63 -6.90 35.41
CA THR A 108 6.97 -6.80 35.98
C THR A 108 6.93 -6.58 37.49
N GLU A 109 8.03 -6.87 38.21
CA GLU A 109 8.09 -6.65 39.66
C GLU A 109 7.78 -5.20 40.07
N GLU A 110 8.25 -4.23 39.25
CA GLU A 110 7.96 -2.83 39.47
C GLU A 110 6.45 -2.52 39.36
N LEU A 111 5.79 -3.03 38.31
CA LEU A 111 4.35 -2.84 38.14
C LEU A 111 3.54 -3.59 39.19
N GLN A 112 3.99 -4.74 39.67
CA GLN A 112 3.36 -5.44 40.78
C GLN A 112 3.36 -4.55 42.04
N ALA A 113 4.51 -3.94 42.36
CA ALA A 113 4.60 -3.06 43.52
C ALA A 113 3.67 -1.83 43.40
N LEU A 114 3.54 -1.25 42.20
CA LEU A 114 2.64 -0.12 41.94
C LEU A 114 1.15 -0.51 42.02
N ASN A 115 0.80 -1.76 41.82
CA ASN A 115 -0.58 -2.22 41.76
C ASN A 115 -1.09 -2.85 43.09
N ILE A 116 -0.27 -2.94 44.14
CA ILE A 116 -0.64 -3.54 45.43
C ILE A 116 -1.95 -2.95 46.01
N ASP A 117 -2.06 -1.63 45.96
CA ASP A 117 -3.19 -0.90 46.57
C ASP A 117 -4.24 -0.45 45.53
N THR A 118 -4.21 -0.96 44.32
CA THR A 118 -5.15 -0.57 43.26
C THR A 118 -6.58 -0.97 43.60
N VAL A 119 -6.76 -2.12 44.25
CA VAL A 119 -8.03 -2.57 44.79
C VAL A 119 -7.91 -2.65 46.33
N ARG A 120 -8.68 -1.80 46.98
CA ARG A 120 -8.64 -1.64 48.44
C ARG A 120 -9.67 -2.52 49.12
N LYS A 121 -9.27 -3.19 50.20
CA LYS A 121 -10.14 -4.08 50.98
C LYS A 121 -11.19 -3.32 51.81
N ASP A 122 -10.94 -2.04 52.11
CA ASP A 122 -11.83 -1.20 52.89
C ASP A 122 -12.93 -0.51 52.06
N ILE A 123 -12.89 -0.61 50.75
CA ILE A 123 -13.92 -0.07 49.87
C ILE A 123 -14.87 -1.22 49.44
N PRO A 124 -16.18 -1.12 49.78
CA PRO A 124 -17.14 -2.20 49.53
C PRO A 124 -17.60 -2.23 48.05
N VAL A 125 -16.66 -2.42 47.12
CA VAL A 125 -16.91 -2.48 45.71
C VAL A 125 -16.39 -3.80 45.14
N SER A 126 -17.21 -4.49 44.36
CA SER A 126 -16.76 -5.59 43.50
C SER A 126 -16.89 -5.24 42.03
N SER A 127 -16.09 -5.90 41.20
CA SER A 127 -16.10 -5.72 39.77
C SER A 127 -16.01 -7.08 39.06
N SER A 128 -16.76 -7.22 37.98
CA SER A 128 -16.64 -8.37 37.07
C SER A 128 -16.60 -7.92 35.61
N VAL A 129 -15.66 -8.47 34.88
CA VAL A 129 -15.54 -8.21 33.44
C VAL A 129 -16.62 -8.99 32.69
N ARG A 130 -17.38 -8.27 31.85
CA ARG A 130 -18.42 -8.83 30.97
C ARG A 130 -17.91 -9.02 29.54
N GLY A 131 -17.01 -8.15 29.09
CA GLY A 131 -16.40 -8.20 27.77
C GLY A 131 -15.08 -7.47 27.75
N VAL A 132 -14.18 -7.93 26.91
CA VAL A 132 -12.94 -7.25 26.53
C VAL A 132 -12.91 -7.21 25.01
N GLN A 133 -12.60 -6.06 24.43
CA GLN A 133 -12.45 -5.92 23.00
C GLN A 133 -11.10 -5.27 22.71
N ILE A 134 -10.27 -5.95 21.94
CA ILE A 134 -9.02 -5.41 21.44
C ILE A 134 -9.33 -4.61 20.16
N TRP A 135 -8.87 -3.36 20.09
CA TRP A 135 -9.09 -2.45 18.97
C TRP A 135 -7.89 -2.35 18.07
N THR A 136 -6.72 -2.20 18.66
CA THR A 136 -5.47 -2.08 17.90
C THR A 136 -4.32 -2.72 18.63
N VAL A 137 -3.43 -3.36 17.89
CA VAL A 137 -2.12 -3.79 18.32
C VAL A 137 -1.12 -3.17 17.37
N LYS A 138 -0.25 -2.29 17.88
CA LYS A 138 0.75 -1.57 17.11
C LYS A 138 2.13 -1.91 17.63
N ALA A 139 3.04 -2.29 16.75
CA ALA A 139 4.44 -2.43 17.11
C ALA A 139 5.01 -1.04 17.46
N ASP A 140 5.66 -0.93 18.62
CA ASP A 140 6.38 0.25 19.11
C ASP A 140 7.84 -0.12 19.37
N GLY A 141 8.68 0.03 18.33
CA GLY A 141 10.09 -0.38 18.37
C GLY A 141 10.30 -1.89 18.32
N GLU A 142 11.44 -2.33 18.86
CA GLU A 142 11.80 -3.74 18.88
C GLU A 142 11.11 -4.46 20.04
N ASN A 143 10.33 -5.50 19.73
CA ASN A 143 9.71 -6.40 20.71
C ASN A 143 8.67 -5.75 21.64
N GLN A 144 8.15 -4.56 21.33
CA GLN A 144 7.12 -3.87 22.11
C GLN A 144 5.86 -3.67 21.28
N PHE A 145 4.71 -3.79 21.94
CA PHE A 145 3.41 -3.65 21.31
C PHE A 145 2.52 -2.76 22.17
N ASP A 146 2.07 -1.64 21.61
CA ASP A 146 1.02 -0.82 22.19
C ASP A 146 -0.34 -1.41 21.81
N VAL A 147 -1.13 -1.71 22.82
CA VAL A 147 -2.45 -2.32 22.67
C VAL A 147 -3.53 -1.41 23.21
N THR A 148 -4.45 -1.01 22.32
CA THR A 148 -5.67 -0.29 22.71
C THR A 148 -6.81 -1.30 22.83
N TYR A 149 -7.50 -1.27 23.95
CA TYR A 149 -8.61 -2.18 24.23
C TYR A 149 -9.70 -1.50 25.07
N SER A 150 -10.89 -2.04 25.04
CA SER A 150 -11.99 -1.62 25.92
C SER A 150 -12.46 -2.76 26.81
N VAL A 151 -12.98 -2.41 27.98
CA VAL A 151 -13.50 -3.34 28.97
C VAL A 151 -14.90 -2.91 29.38
N ASP A 152 -15.81 -3.86 29.35
CA ASP A 152 -17.13 -3.74 29.95
C ASP A 152 -17.11 -4.36 31.36
N GLN A 153 -17.25 -3.52 32.39
CA GLN A 153 -17.24 -3.93 33.78
C GLN A 153 -18.63 -3.78 34.37
N LEU A 154 -19.04 -4.80 35.09
CA LEU A 154 -20.16 -4.70 36.01
C LEU A 154 -19.61 -4.38 37.40
N ILE A 155 -19.82 -3.17 37.86
CA ILE A 155 -19.39 -2.69 39.16
C ILE A 155 -20.57 -2.74 40.11
N THR A 156 -20.36 -3.36 41.29
CA THR A 156 -21.37 -3.47 42.35
C THR A 156 -20.86 -2.74 43.59
N GLU A 157 -21.63 -1.76 44.04
CA GLU A 157 -21.38 -0.98 45.23
C GLU A 157 -22.62 -1.03 46.15
N GLY A 158 -22.61 -1.90 47.15
CA GLY A 158 -23.80 -2.20 47.94
C GLY A 158 -24.93 -2.77 47.08
N GLU A 159 -26.07 -2.08 47.04
CA GLU A 159 -27.22 -2.46 46.20
C GLU A 159 -27.14 -1.85 44.76
N ASN A 160 -26.20 -0.95 44.52
CA ASN A 160 -26.07 -0.31 43.23
C ASN A 160 -25.22 -1.13 42.26
N ILE A 161 -25.81 -1.48 41.13
CA ILE A 161 -25.12 -2.21 40.07
C ILE A 161 -25.04 -1.30 38.84
N LYS A 162 -23.83 -1.09 38.31
CA LYS A 162 -23.59 -0.22 37.17
C LYS A 162 -22.68 -0.91 36.13
N THR A 163 -23.04 -0.85 34.88
CA THR A 163 -22.14 -1.21 33.78
C THR A 163 -21.31 0.01 33.39
N VAL A 164 -19.99 -0.16 33.35
CA VAL A 164 -19.02 0.86 32.96
C VAL A 164 -18.26 0.35 31.74
N HIS A 165 -18.27 1.14 30.68
CA HIS A 165 -17.47 0.90 29.47
C HIS A 165 -16.30 1.88 29.47
N SER A 166 -15.08 1.37 29.42
CA SER A 166 -13.88 2.20 29.42
C SER A 166 -12.84 1.64 28.46
N ALA A 167 -12.09 2.53 27.82
CA ALA A 167 -11.00 2.15 26.93
C ALA A 167 -9.64 2.50 27.56
N TYR A 168 -8.68 1.64 27.30
CA TYR A 168 -7.35 1.70 27.87
C TYR A 168 -6.30 1.41 26.80
N GLU A 169 -5.09 1.89 27.05
CA GLU A 169 -3.88 1.55 26.32
C GLU A 169 -2.82 1.05 27.30
N LEU A 170 -2.09 0.03 26.90
CA LEU A 170 -0.95 -0.53 27.63
C LEU A 170 0.13 -0.97 26.67
N THR A 171 1.34 -1.24 27.18
CA THR A 171 2.46 -1.75 26.37
C THR A 171 2.89 -3.12 26.87
N VAL A 172 2.97 -4.08 25.93
CA VAL A 172 3.45 -5.45 26.15
C VAL A 172 4.85 -5.57 25.55
N TYR A 173 5.78 -6.17 26.29
CA TYR A 173 7.06 -6.63 25.78
C TYR A 173 6.99 -8.12 25.50
N VAL A 174 7.54 -8.54 24.36
CA VAL A 174 7.63 -9.94 23.92
C VAL A 174 9.10 -10.29 23.74
N ASP A 175 9.60 -11.30 24.44
CA ASP A 175 10.98 -11.74 24.30
C ASP A 175 11.20 -12.63 23.06
N SER A 176 12.45 -13.03 22.78
CA SER A 176 12.82 -13.89 21.65
C SER A 176 12.17 -15.28 21.69
N ASP A 177 11.76 -15.73 22.86
CA ASP A 177 11.12 -17.04 23.07
C ASP A 177 9.60 -16.96 23.01
N GLY A 178 9.06 -15.73 22.82
CA GLY A 178 7.61 -15.46 22.77
C GLY A 178 6.96 -15.28 24.14
N ASN A 179 7.74 -15.18 25.24
CA ASN A 179 7.17 -14.85 26.54
C ASN A 179 6.83 -13.37 26.62
N MET A 180 5.78 -13.05 27.34
CA MET A 180 5.19 -11.71 27.37
C MET A 180 5.10 -11.16 28.78
N VAL A 181 5.28 -9.84 28.91
CA VAL A 181 5.09 -9.11 30.15
C VAL A 181 4.62 -7.70 29.86
N LEU A 182 3.77 -7.15 30.71
CA LEU A 182 3.42 -5.73 30.65
C LEU A 182 4.54 -4.89 31.25
N ILE A 183 4.91 -3.85 30.51
CA ILE A 183 5.92 -2.86 30.90
C ILE A 183 5.33 -1.49 31.20
N LYS A 184 4.02 -1.30 30.92
CA LYS A 184 3.27 -0.07 31.21
C LYS A 184 1.89 -0.42 31.76
N ASN A 185 1.49 0.26 32.86
CA ASN A 185 0.14 0.11 33.38
C ASN A 185 -0.92 0.62 32.41
N PRO A 186 -2.15 0.07 32.44
CA PRO A 186 -3.25 0.60 31.66
C PRO A 186 -3.48 2.09 31.90
N THR A 187 -3.52 2.85 30.83
CA THR A 187 -3.86 4.28 30.82
C THR A 187 -5.16 4.51 30.05
N ILE A 188 -6.02 5.40 30.55
CA ILE A 188 -7.30 5.69 29.90
C ILE A 188 -7.04 6.33 28.54
N THR A 189 -7.75 5.85 27.52
CA THR A 189 -7.70 6.37 26.16
C THR A 189 -9.09 6.34 25.50
N SER A 190 -9.20 6.69 24.23
CA SER A 190 -10.42 6.56 23.44
C SER A 190 -10.36 5.36 22.50
N VAL A 191 -11.50 4.78 22.18
CA VAL A 191 -11.61 3.80 21.09
C VAL A 191 -11.46 4.50 19.75
N PRO A 192 -11.02 3.79 18.68
CA PRO A 192 -10.98 4.36 17.34
C PRO A 192 -12.36 4.84 16.88
N GLU A 193 -12.41 6.02 16.30
CA GLU A 193 -13.62 6.61 15.75
C GLU A 193 -13.90 6.11 14.33
N LYS A 194 -15.15 6.31 13.87
CA LYS A 194 -15.52 6.02 12.49
C LYS A 194 -14.76 6.96 11.54
N SER A 195 -14.20 6.40 10.48
CA SER A 195 -13.54 7.18 9.43
C SER A 195 -14.52 8.07 8.65
N ASP A 196 -14.11 9.29 8.35
CA ASP A 196 -14.79 10.23 7.44
C ASP A 196 -14.57 9.89 5.95
N TYR A 197 -14.12 8.68 5.66
CA TYR A 197 -13.84 8.27 4.30
C TYR A 197 -15.09 8.39 3.41
N THR A 198 -14.95 9.21 2.37
CA THR A 198 -15.94 9.31 1.30
C THR A 198 -15.35 8.70 0.03
N PRO A 199 -15.98 7.65 -0.53
CA PRO A 199 -15.49 7.05 -1.75
C PRO A 199 -15.51 8.05 -2.91
N LYS A 200 -14.42 8.12 -3.68
CA LYS A 200 -14.39 8.90 -4.91
C LYS A 200 -15.30 8.24 -5.93
N ILE A 201 -16.35 8.96 -6.33
CA ILE A 201 -17.18 8.54 -7.45
C ILE A 201 -16.30 8.59 -8.70
N LYS A 202 -16.20 7.46 -9.41
CA LYS A 202 -15.54 7.44 -10.71
C LYS A 202 -16.40 8.25 -11.67
N GLU A 203 -15.85 9.34 -12.18
CA GLU A 203 -16.49 10.09 -13.26
C GLU A 203 -16.52 9.22 -14.52
N SER A 204 -17.62 9.34 -15.29
CA SER A 204 -17.69 8.71 -16.60
C SER A 204 -16.63 9.32 -17.51
N ASP A 205 -15.93 8.50 -18.26
CA ASP A 205 -14.98 8.96 -19.28
C ASP A 205 -15.66 9.61 -20.50
N GLY A 206 -16.99 9.65 -20.51
CA GLY A 206 -17.81 10.24 -21.58
C GLY A 206 -17.78 9.45 -22.90
N MET A 207 -17.20 8.23 -22.90
CA MET A 207 -17.09 7.41 -24.12
C MET A 207 -18.41 6.75 -24.52
N VAL A 208 -19.41 6.73 -23.63
CA VAL A 208 -20.71 6.13 -23.89
C VAL A 208 -21.74 7.24 -24.02
N ASP A 209 -22.49 7.22 -25.14
CA ASP A 209 -23.56 8.20 -25.35
C ASP A 209 -24.71 8.01 -24.34
N SER A 210 -25.53 9.06 -24.21
CA SER A 210 -26.63 9.08 -23.25
C SER A 210 -27.70 8.00 -23.51
N THR A 211 -27.88 7.61 -24.76
CA THR A 211 -28.90 6.58 -25.15
C THR A 211 -28.43 5.22 -24.63
N THR A 212 -27.18 4.84 -24.95
CA THR A 212 -26.55 3.59 -24.46
C THR A 212 -26.44 3.57 -22.93
N THR A 213 -26.13 4.71 -22.30
CA THR A 213 -26.13 4.81 -20.83
C THR A 213 -27.51 4.51 -20.23
N ASN A 214 -28.58 5.04 -20.84
CA ASN A 214 -29.96 4.77 -20.38
C ASN A 214 -30.34 3.30 -20.59
N GLU A 215 -30.01 2.71 -21.72
CA GLU A 215 -30.24 1.28 -22.01
C GLU A 215 -29.55 0.38 -21.00
N ILE A 216 -28.28 0.67 -20.68
CA ILE A 216 -27.52 -0.05 -19.66
C ILE A 216 -28.18 0.09 -18.28
N ASN A 217 -28.61 1.28 -17.89
CA ASN A 217 -29.27 1.53 -16.60
C ASN A 217 -30.60 0.80 -16.50
N GLU A 218 -31.42 0.81 -17.58
CA GLU A 218 -32.67 0.07 -17.63
C GLU A 218 -32.44 -1.45 -17.55
N PHE A 219 -31.45 -1.95 -18.28
CA PHE A 219 -31.05 -3.34 -18.20
C PHE A 219 -30.65 -3.73 -16.78
N LEU A 220 -29.70 -2.99 -16.17
CA LEU A 220 -29.22 -3.26 -14.82
C LEU A 220 -30.35 -3.18 -13.78
N THR A 221 -31.23 -2.19 -13.89
CA THR A 221 -32.36 -2.03 -12.99
C THR A 221 -33.30 -3.24 -13.09
N THR A 222 -33.59 -3.71 -14.31
CA THR A 222 -34.41 -4.87 -14.55
C THR A 222 -33.73 -6.16 -14.08
N PHE A 223 -32.47 -6.32 -14.40
CA PHE A 223 -31.67 -7.48 -13.99
C PHE A 223 -31.65 -7.61 -12.46
N PHE A 224 -31.26 -6.56 -11.72
CA PHE A 224 -31.17 -6.63 -10.26
C PHE A 224 -32.52 -6.75 -9.55
N LYS A 225 -33.60 -6.33 -10.20
CA LYS A 225 -34.95 -6.56 -9.68
C LYS A 225 -35.32 -8.04 -9.72
N PHE A 226 -34.94 -8.75 -10.78
CA PHE A 226 -35.30 -10.16 -10.96
C PHE A 226 -34.26 -11.13 -10.40
N TYR A 227 -32.98 -10.72 -10.35
CA TYR A 227 -31.87 -11.57 -9.94
C TYR A 227 -32.09 -12.33 -8.61
N PRO A 228 -32.64 -11.73 -7.52
CA PRO A 228 -32.86 -12.46 -6.26
C PRO A 228 -33.91 -13.56 -6.32
N THR A 229 -34.80 -13.53 -7.30
CA THR A 229 -35.97 -14.44 -7.40
C THR A 229 -35.97 -15.29 -8.66
N ALA A 230 -35.11 -14.98 -9.62
CA ALA A 230 -35.05 -15.66 -10.92
C ALA A 230 -34.35 -17.02 -10.83
N THR A 231 -34.84 -17.98 -11.60
CA THR A 231 -34.18 -19.26 -11.79
C THR A 231 -32.99 -19.11 -12.75
N VAL A 232 -32.02 -20.06 -12.71
CA VAL A 232 -30.85 -20.08 -13.60
C VAL A 232 -31.26 -20.04 -15.08
N LYS A 233 -32.41 -20.67 -15.43
CA LYS A 233 -32.93 -20.67 -16.79
C LYS A 233 -33.44 -19.30 -17.22
N GLU A 234 -34.06 -18.55 -16.33
CA GLU A 234 -34.51 -17.18 -16.60
C GLU A 234 -33.36 -16.20 -16.72
N LEU A 235 -32.32 -16.35 -15.89
CA LEU A 235 -31.12 -15.52 -15.97
C LEU A 235 -30.30 -15.75 -17.24
N SER A 236 -30.44 -16.89 -17.91
CA SER A 236 -29.73 -17.17 -19.16
C SER A 236 -30.27 -16.38 -20.37
N TYR A 237 -31.38 -15.65 -20.23
CA TYR A 237 -31.96 -14.77 -21.26
C TYR A 237 -31.50 -13.30 -21.13
N TYR A 238 -30.78 -12.95 -20.05
CA TYR A 238 -30.20 -11.65 -19.82
C TYR A 238 -28.68 -11.68 -20.06
#